data_c7dc0e6ce343750784d6baae64407e6f
#
_entry.id   c7dc0e6ce343750784d6baae64407e6f
#
_cell.length_a   1.000
_cell.length_b   1.000
_cell.length_c   1.000
_cell.angle_alpha   90.00
_cell.angle_beta   90.00
_cell.angle_gamma   90.00
#
_symmetry.space_group_name_H-M   'P 1'
#
loop_
_entity.id
_entity.type
_entity.pdbx_description
1 polymer ?
#
loop_
_entity_poly.entity_id
_entity_poly.type
_entity_poly.pdbx_seq_one_letter_code
_entity_poly.pdbx_strand_id
1 'polypeptide(L)'
;MIKIFGLLLVLLSEVAGAAGPTFDYALHAQRVTDNVYAFTGRNEDFSTVNGGNIVNTAFIVTESGLLVIDSGPSLRYGQQMRLAMATISKRPVLQVFNTHHHPDHFLGNQAFADTPIAALTTTQQGIAAEGNAFAENLYRMVGDWMQGTEVQPPNTTLKAGNVKIAGRNLRLLALEGHTGGDLAIYDENSGVLF
;
A
#
# COMPACT_ATOMS: atom_id res chain seq x y z
N MET A 1 -11.44 -14.92 -75.10
CA MET A 1 -11.54 -15.45 -73.70
C MET A 1 -10.95 -14.44 -72.75
N ILE A 2 -11.77 -13.63 -72.10
CA ILE A 2 -11.35 -12.58 -71.13
C ILE A 2 -11.49 -13.22 -69.74
N LYS A 3 -10.35 -13.33 -69.02
CA LYS A 3 -10.33 -13.78 -67.62
C LYS A 3 -10.48 -12.57 -66.70
N ILE A 4 -11.60 -12.45 -66.04
CA ILE A 4 -11.84 -11.45 -65.00
C ILE A 4 -11.27 -12.01 -63.68
N PHE A 5 -10.20 -11.38 -63.18
CA PHE A 5 -9.68 -11.66 -61.80
C PHE A 5 -10.44 -10.78 -60.83
N GLY A 6 -11.32 -11.40 -60.06
CA GLY A 6 -11.98 -10.71 -58.95
C GLY A 6 -11.04 -10.53 -57.75
N LEU A 7 -10.74 -9.27 -57.40
CA LEU A 7 -9.98 -8.88 -56.24
C LEU A 7 -10.93 -8.93 -55.00
N LEU A 8 -10.75 -9.91 -54.12
CA LEU A 8 -11.47 -9.99 -52.86
C LEU A 8 -10.81 -9.08 -51.82
N LEU A 9 -11.44 -7.95 -51.57
CA LEU A 9 -10.97 -7.00 -50.53
C LEU A 9 -11.46 -7.49 -49.18
N VAL A 10 -10.58 -8.09 -48.36
CA VAL A 10 -10.89 -8.46 -46.97
C VAL A 10 -10.72 -7.22 -46.10
N LEU A 11 -11.82 -6.62 -45.70
CA LEU A 11 -11.84 -5.56 -44.67
C LEU A 11 -11.61 -6.21 -43.29
N LEU A 12 -10.38 -6.09 -42.78
CA LEU A 12 -10.06 -6.36 -41.37
C LEU A 12 -10.59 -5.19 -40.54
N SER A 13 -11.75 -5.38 -39.90
CA SER A 13 -12.22 -4.46 -38.88
C SER A 13 -11.37 -4.68 -37.63
N GLU A 14 -10.48 -3.74 -37.30
CA GLU A 14 -9.85 -3.67 -36.00
C GLU A 14 -10.94 -3.40 -34.96
N VAL A 15 -11.23 -4.40 -34.14
CA VAL A 15 -12.04 -4.23 -32.93
C VAL A 15 -11.13 -3.50 -31.93
N ALA A 16 -11.25 -2.18 -31.88
CA ALA A 16 -10.69 -1.40 -30.79
C ALA A 16 -11.37 -1.87 -29.49
N GLY A 17 -10.72 -2.77 -28.76
CA GLY A 17 -11.15 -3.16 -27.43
C GLY A 17 -11.18 -1.89 -26.57
N ALA A 18 -12.36 -1.49 -26.06
CA ALA A 18 -12.46 -0.43 -25.08
C ALA A 18 -11.58 -0.83 -23.89
N ALA A 19 -10.54 -0.02 -23.61
CA ALA A 19 -9.75 -0.20 -22.41
C ALA A 19 -10.71 -0.09 -21.22
N GLY A 20 -10.78 -1.14 -20.41
CA GLY A 20 -11.56 -1.11 -19.17
C GLY A 20 -11.13 0.02 -18.24
N PRO A 21 -11.93 0.35 -17.22
CA PRO A 21 -11.61 1.42 -16.30
C PRO A 21 -10.20 1.22 -15.71
N THR A 22 -9.37 2.27 -15.80
CA THR A 22 -8.03 2.26 -15.19
C THR A 22 -8.19 2.63 -13.72
N PHE A 23 -7.89 1.68 -12.83
CA PHE A 23 -7.87 1.90 -11.39
C PHE A 23 -6.48 2.42 -10.99
N ASP A 24 -6.31 3.73 -11.01
CA ASP A 24 -5.04 4.39 -10.68
C ASP A 24 -5.23 5.34 -9.48
N TYR A 25 -4.48 5.07 -8.41
CA TYR A 25 -4.46 5.94 -7.22
C TYR A 25 -3.66 7.23 -7.44
N ALA A 26 -2.92 7.33 -8.53
CA ALA A 26 -2.07 8.47 -8.87
C ALA A 26 -1.15 8.88 -7.69
N LEU A 27 -0.49 7.90 -7.08
CA LEU A 27 0.31 8.10 -5.88
C LEU A 27 1.56 8.93 -6.19
N HIS A 28 1.68 10.08 -5.54
CA HIS A 28 2.84 10.95 -5.60
C HIS A 28 3.51 11.06 -4.25
N ALA A 29 4.78 10.61 -4.16
CA ALA A 29 5.56 10.71 -2.94
C ALA A 29 5.91 12.19 -2.67
N GLN A 30 5.36 12.73 -1.58
CA GLN A 30 5.65 14.09 -1.12
C GLN A 30 6.81 14.03 -0.12
N ARG A 31 7.84 14.83 -0.32
CA ARG A 31 8.96 14.92 0.62
C ARG A 31 8.52 15.68 1.86
N VAL A 32 8.55 15.02 3.00
CA VAL A 32 8.27 15.62 4.32
C VAL A 32 9.52 16.32 4.86
N THR A 33 10.64 15.60 4.83
CA THR A 33 11.97 16.09 5.20
C THR A 33 13.04 15.23 4.52
N ASP A 34 14.31 15.38 4.84
CA ASP A 34 15.37 14.58 4.26
C ASP A 34 15.14 13.09 4.46
N ASN A 35 15.08 12.36 3.35
CA ASN A 35 14.88 10.91 3.34
C ASN A 35 13.54 10.41 3.89
N VAL A 36 12.57 11.27 4.17
CA VAL A 36 11.22 10.91 4.62
C VAL A 36 10.19 11.42 3.61
N TYR A 37 9.32 10.52 3.16
CA TYR A 37 8.30 10.79 2.15
C TYR A 37 6.95 10.25 2.62
N ALA A 38 5.88 10.92 2.24
CA ALA A 38 4.51 10.50 2.53
C ALA A 38 3.66 10.47 1.26
N PHE A 39 2.65 9.61 1.28
CA PHE A 39 1.53 9.63 0.35
C PHE A 39 0.30 10.06 1.15
N THR A 40 -0.33 11.14 0.73
CA THR A 40 -1.48 11.70 1.44
C THR A 40 -2.76 11.15 0.82
N GLY A 41 -3.58 10.52 1.64
CA GLY A 41 -4.93 10.08 1.28
C GLY A 41 -5.92 11.24 1.25
N ARG A 42 -7.14 10.96 0.82
CA ARG A 42 -8.23 11.93 0.81
C ARG A 42 -8.88 12.04 2.19
N ASN A 43 -9.29 13.22 2.58
CA ASN A 43 -10.08 13.43 3.79
C ASN A 43 -11.58 13.24 3.45
N GLU A 44 -11.96 12.00 3.20
CA GLU A 44 -13.28 11.56 2.73
C GLU A 44 -13.61 10.20 3.35
N ASP A 45 -14.84 9.74 3.20
CA ASP A 45 -15.22 8.35 3.49
C ASP A 45 -14.78 7.41 2.35
N PHE A 46 -14.77 6.10 2.59
CA PHE A 46 -14.52 5.09 1.55
C PHE A 46 -15.55 5.21 0.41
N SER A 47 -15.07 5.19 -0.82
CA SER A 47 -15.92 5.28 -2.00
C SER A 47 -15.29 4.62 -3.22
N THR A 48 -16.12 4.31 -4.22
CA THR A 48 -15.65 3.85 -5.52
C THR A 48 -14.82 4.90 -6.28
N VAL A 49 -14.89 6.17 -5.88
CA VAL A 49 -14.14 7.27 -6.50
C VAL A 49 -12.70 7.31 -5.98
N ASN A 50 -12.50 7.11 -4.67
CA ASN A 50 -11.17 7.14 -4.07
C ASN A 50 -10.53 5.75 -3.90
N GLY A 51 -11.29 4.66 -4.14
CA GLY A 51 -10.79 3.29 -4.03
C GLY A 51 -10.32 2.92 -2.62
N GLY A 52 -10.79 3.63 -1.59
CA GLY A 52 -10.35 3.45 -0.22
C GLY A 52 -9.08 4.24 0.14
N ASN A 53 -8.55 5.08 -0.75
CA ASN A 53 -7.36 5.91 -0.47
C ASN A 53 -7.71 7.10 0.41
N ILE A 54 -7.91 6.84 1.71
CA ILE A 54 -8.14 7.84 2.77
C ILE A 54 -7.02 7.84 3.81
N VAL A 55 -6.03 6.97 3.63
CA VAL A 55 -4.90 6.75 4.52
C VAL A 55 -3.69 7.61 4.15
N ASN A 56 -2.94 8.05 5.15
CA ASN A 56 -1.59 8.56 4.94
C ASN A 56 -0.61 7.41 5.14
N THR A 57 0.11 7.02 4.09
CA THR A 57 1.22 6.08 4.17
C THR A 57 2.53 6.79 3.98
N ALA A 58 3.64 6.18 4.41
CA ALA A 58 4.93 6.84 4.33
C ALA A 58 6.07 5.85 4.08
N PHE A 59 7.25 6.38 3.74
CA PHE A 59 8.48 5.61 3.72
C PHE A 59 9.69 6.46 4.07
N ILE A 60 10.69 5.79 4.63
CA ILE A 60 11.99 6.36 4.98
C ILE A 60 13.03 5.74 4.05
N VAL A 61 13.82 6.55 3.37
CA VAL A 61 14.98 6.12 2.60
C VAL A 61 16.18 6.01 3.53
N THR A 62 16.83 4.84 3.55
CA THR A 62 18.06 4.60 4.31
C THR A 62 19.20 4.24 3.36
N GLU A 63 20.43 4.12 3.89
CA GLU A 63 21.57 3.71 3.08
C GLU A 63 21.42 2.30 2.50
N SER A 64 20.76 1.39 3.23
CA SER A 64 20.61 -0.02 2.85
C SER A 64 19.28 -0.38 2.23
N GLY A 65 18.24 0.46 2.34
CA GLY A 65 16.91 0.16 1.81
C GLY A 65 15.84 1.11 2.30
N LEU A 66 14.58 0.71 2.14
CA LEU A 66 13.41 1.49 2.49
C LEU A 66 12.71 0.88 3.71
N LEU A 67 12.24 1.74 4.61
CA LEU A 67 11.32 1.39 5.69
C LEU A 67 9.96 1.99 5.35
N VAL A 68 8.92 1.17 5.32
CA VAL A 68 7.56 1.56 4.89
C VAL A 68 6.64 1.59 6.09
N ILE A 69 5.83 2.62 6.19
CA ILE A 69 4.81 2.80 7.24
C ILE A 69 3.44 2.70 6.55
N ASP A 70 2.71 1.63 6.88
CA ASP A 70 1.46 1.19 6.30
C ASP A 70 1.53 0.93 4.79
N SER A 71 0.67 0.06 4.31
CA SER A 71 0.71 -0.46 2.94
C SER A 71 -0.49 -0.04 2.09
N GLY A 72 -1.49 0.59 2.71
CA GLY A 72 -2.67 1.08 2.01
C GLY A 72 -3.85 0.10 1.94
N PRO A 73 -4.93 0.50 1.27
CA PRO A 73 -6.23 -0.17 1.31
C PRO A 73 -6.35 -1.43 0.44
N SER A 74 -5.40 -1.70 -0.46
CA SER A 74 -5.53 -2.82 -1.40
C SER A 74 -4.18 -3.30 -1.94
N LEU A 75 -4.16 -4.52 -2.51
CA LEU A 75 -3.02 -5.02 -3.29
C LEU A 75 -2.58 -4.00 -4.35
N ARG A 76 -3.54 -3.45 -5.08
CA ARG A 76 -3.29 -2.46 -6.14
C ARG A 76 -2.62 -1.20 -5.59
N TYR A 77 -3.08 -0.70 -4.44
CA TYR A 77 -2.43 0.44 -3.78
C TYR A 77 -0.98 0.12 -3.43
N GLY A 78 -0.74 -1.00 -2.76
CA GLY A 78 0.61 -1.42 -2.38
C GLY A 78 1.53 -1.58 -3.59
N GLN A 79 1.03 -2.14 -4.70
CA GLN A 79 1.79 -2.24 -5.96
C GLN A 79 2.14 -0.86 -6.54
N GLN A 80 1.18 0.05 -6.61
CA GLN A 80 1.41 1.42 -7.10
C GLN A 80 2.31 2.21 -6.15
N MET A 81 2.20 1.99 -4.83
CA MET A 81 3.09 2.56 -3.83
C MET A 81 4.54 2.12 -4.07
N ARG A 82 4.79 0.82 -4.32
CA ARG A 82 6.14 0.33 -4.67
C ARG A 82 6.68 1.01 -5.93
N LEU A 83 5.86 1.17 -6.97
CA LEU A 83 6.26 1.88 -8.21
C LEU A 83 6.60 3.35 -7.93
N ALA A 84 5.77 4.04 -7.16
CA ALA A 84 6.01 5.43 -6.78
C ALA A 84 7.28 5.60 -5.93
N MET A 85 7.50 4.71 -4.95
CA MET A 85 8.74 4.68 -4.16
C MET A 85 9.97 4.47 -5.04
N ALA A 86 9.89 3.61 -6.06
CA ALA A 86 10.99 3.32 -6.98
C ALA A 86 11.42 4.52 -7.85
N THR A 87 10.57 5.54 -7.98
CA THR A 87 10.95 6.82 -8.62
C THR A 87 11.91 7.65 -7.77
N ILE A 88 11.86 7.45 -6.44
CA ILE A 88 12.70 8.15 -5.46
C ILE A 88 13.97 7.33 -5.15
N SER A 89 13.81 6.02 -4.93
CA SER A 89 14.92 5.11 -4.61
C SER A 89 14.63 3.70 -5.12
N LYS A 90 15.60 3.12 -5.81
CA LYS A 90 15.54 1.73 -6.30
C LYS A 90 16.07 0.70 -5.28
N ARG A 91 16.35 1.13 -4.04
CA ARG A 91 16.78 0.25 -2.97
C ARG A 91 15.65 -0.70 -2.56
N PRO A 92 15.97 -1.89 -2.02
CA PRO A 92 14.95 -2.84 -1.59
C PRO A 92 14.16 -2.28 -0.40
N VAL A 93 12.90 -2.74 -0.26
CA VAL A 93 12.14 -2.56 0.98
C VAL A 93 12.68 -3.54 2.00
N LEU A 94 13.06 -3.05 3.18
CA LEU A 94 13.65 -3.86 4.25
C LEU A 94 12.63 -4.24 5.31
N GLN A 95 11.64 -3.38 5.53
CA GLN A 95 10.63 -3.55 6.56
C GLN A 95 9.37 -2.77 6.19
N VAL A 96 8.23 -3.39 6.41
CA VAL A 96 6.92 -2.71 6.47
C VAL A 96 6.46 -2.70 7.92
N PHE A 97 5.94 -1.59 8.39
CA PHE A 97 5.29 -1.45 9.69
C PHE A 97 3.79 -1.27 9.46
N ASN A 98 2.96 -2.07 10.10
CA ASN A 98 1.53 -1.76 10.22
C ASN A 98 1.29 -1.05 11.56
N THR A 99 0.73 0.16 11.46
CA THR A 99 0.46 0.99 12.64
C THR A 99 -0.69 0.43 13.47
N HIS A 100 -1.74 -0.05 12.82
CA HIS A 100 -2.91 -0.68 13.46
C HIS A 100 -3.66 -1.57 12.46
N HIS A 101 -4.79 -2.16 12.87
CA HIS A 101 -5.48 -3.20 12.09
C HIS A 101 -6.65 -2.69 11.22
N HIS A 102 -6.81 -1.38 10.98
CA HIS A 102 -7.83 -0.91 10.04
C HIS A 102 -7.47 -1.20 8.58
N PRO A 103 -8.47 -1.46 7.71
CA PRO A 103 -8.25 -2.05 6.39
C PRO A 103 -7.42 -1.18 5.45
N ASP A 104 -7.54 0.13 5.55
CA ASP A 104 -6.80 1.09 4.73
C ASP A 104 -5.31 1.18 5.08
N HIS A 105 -4.87 0.54 6.18
CA HIS A 105 -3.48 0.52 6.61
C HIS A 105 -2.73 -0.76 6.24
N PHE A 106 -3.42 -1.92 6.13
CA PHE A 106 -2.73 -3.20 5.98
C PHE A 106 -3.14 -4.04 4.76
N LEU A 107 -4.25 -3.75 4.07
CA LEU A 107 -4.69 -4.60 2.96
C LEU A 107 -3.77 -4.55 1.74
N GLY A 108 -2.85 -3.59 1.68
CA GLY A 108 -1.76 -3.57 0.70
C GLY A 108 -0.56 -4.46 1.06
N ASN A 109 -0.54 -5.12 2.22
CA ASN A 109 0.57 -5.97 2.68
C ASN A 109 0.98 -7.03 1.67
N GLN A 110 0.03 -7.59 0.93
CA GLN A 110 0.28 -8.60 -0.11
C GLN A 110 1.28 -8.12 -1.18
N ALA A 111 1.30 -6.82 -1.48
CA ALA A 111 2.29 -6.25 -2.40
C ALA A 111 3.73 -6.28 -1.84
N PHE A 112 3.88 -6.54 -0.54
CA PHE A 112 5.14 -6.59 0.19
C PHE A 112 5.42 -7.97 0.80
N ALA A 113 4.82 -9.04 0.24
CA ALA A 113 4.97 -10.41 0.77
C ALA A 113 6.41 -10.92 0.74
N ASP A 114 7.28 -10.29 -0.04
CA ASP A 114 8.72 -10.54 -0.13
C ASP A 114 9.55 -9.84 0.99
N THR A 115 8.87 -9.14 1.91
CA THR A 115 9.49 -8.27 2.91
C THR A 115 8.95 -8.61 4.30
N PRO A 116 9.74 -8.51 5.38
CA PRO A 116 9.22 -8.58 6.74
C PRO A 116 8.14 -7.51 6.98
N ILE A 117 6.96 -7.92 7.43
CA ILE A 117 5.86 -7.05 7.80
C ILE A 117 5.70 -7.13 9.31
N ALA A 118 5.89 -6.02 9.99
CA ALA A 118 5.95 -5.95 11.43
C ALA A 118 4.79 -5.16 12.05
N ALA A 119 4.24 -5.67 13.13
CA ALA A 119 3.18 -5.01 13.88
C ALA A 119 3.24 -5.38 15.38
N LEU A 120 2.54 -4.62 16.21
CA LEU A 120 2.30 -5.00 17.61
C LEU A 120 1.49 -6.31 17.68
N THR A 121 1.64 -7.06 18.75
CA THR A 121 0.88 -8.31 18.96
C THR A 121 -0.64 -8.09 18.86
N THR A 122 -1.15 -7.01 19.44
CA THR A 122 -2.57 -6.64 19.39
C THR A 122 -3.04 -6.35 17.98
N THR A 123 -2.24 -5.63 17.17
CA THR A 123 -2.50 -5.39 15.76
C THR A 123 -2.53 -6.68 14.94
N GLN A 124 -1.57 -7.58 15.18
CA GLN A 124 -1.55 -8.92 14.52
C GLN A 124 -2.81 -9.73 14.86
N GLN A 125 -3.23 -9.72 16.12
CA GLN A 125 -4.44 -10.40 16.58
C GLN A 125 -5.70 -9.79 15.95
N GLY A 126 -5.78 -8.46 15.85
CA GLY A 126 -6.87 -7.76 15.19
C GLY A 126 -6.97 -8.12 13.69
N ILE A 127 -5.87 -8.11 12.97
CA ILE A 127 -5.82 -8.51 11.56
C ILE A 127 -6.22 -9.99 11.39
N ALA A 128 -5.76 -10.87 12.26
CA ALA A 128 -6.13 -12.29 12.21
C ALA A 128 -7.62 -12.53 12.49
N ALA A 129 -8.21 -11.77 13.41
CA ALA A 129 -9.62 -11.91 13.79
C ALA A 129 -10.58 -11.25 12.79
N GLU A 130 -10.25 -10.07 12.30
CA GLU A 130 -11.19 -9.18 11.58
C GLU A 130 -10.79 -8.90 10.14
N GLY A 131 -9.56 -9.21 9.74
CA GLY A 131 -8.99 -8.79 8.46
C GLY A 131 -9.82 -9.23 7.24
N ASN A 132 -10.34 -10.47 7.23
CA ASN A 132 -11.19 -10.93 6.13
C ASN A 132 -12.53 -10.20 6.06
N ALA A 133 -13.14 -9.92 7.23
CA ALA A 133 -14.38 -9.14 7.29
C ALA A 133 -14.16 -7.70 6.82
N PHE A 134 -13.03 -7.09 7.17
CA PHE A 134 -12.64 -5.79 6.68
C PHE A 134 -12.43 -5.77 5.16
N ALA A 135 -11.72 -6.77 4.61
CA ALA A 135 -11.49 -6.88 3.17
C ALA A 135 -12.82 -7.02 2.41
N GLU A 136 -13.74 -7.89 2.90
CA GLU A 136 -15.05 -8.07 2.28
C GLU A 136 -15.89 -6.79 2.36
N ASN A 137 -15.90 -6.10 3.52
CA ASN A 137 -16.63 -4.86 3.68
C ASN A 137 -16.08 -3.75 2.80
N LEU A 138 -14.75 -3.61 2.72
CA LEU A 138 -14.14 -2.61 1.85
C LEU A 138 -14.42 -2.91 0.37
N TYR A 139 -14.40 -4.19 -0.04
CA TYR A 139 -14.79 -4.58 -1.40
C TYR A 139 -16.21 -4.11 -1.75
N ARG A 140 -17.17 -4.24 -0.81
CA ARG A 140 -18.56 -3.75 -1.02
C ARG A 140 -18.63 -2.24 -1.21
N MET A 141 -17.71 -1.48 -0.57
CA MET A 141 -17.71 -0.02 -0.62
C MET A 141 -16.96 0.54 -1.83
N VAL A 142 -15.85 -0.08 -2.21
CA VAL A 142 -14.97 0.48 -3.26
C VAL A 142 -14.93 -0.36 -4.55
N GLY A 143 -15.52 -1.56 -4.55
CA GLY A 143 -15.65 -2.42 -5.73
C GLY A 143 -14.30 -2.92 -6.26
N ASP A 144 -14.12 -2.90 -7.58
CA ASP A 144 -13.00 -3.49 -8.31
C ASP A 144 -11.61 -2.92 -7.98
N TRP A 145 -11.53 -1.84 -7.20
CA TRP A 145 -10.26 -1.39 -6.62
C TRP A 145 -9.61 -2.46 -5.74
N MET A 146 -10.44 -3.35 -5.15
CA MET A 146 -10.01 -4.45 -4.29
C MET A 146 -9.69 -5.74 -5.05
N GLN A 147 -9.85 -5.77 -6.37
CA GLN A 147 -9.66 -6.99 -7.15
C GLN A 147 -8.29 -7.63 -6.89
N GLY A 148 -8.30 -8.91 -6.51
CA GLY A 148 -7.11 -9.69 -6.17
C GLY A 148 -6.52 -9.39 -4.79
N THR A 149 -7.16 -8.51 -3.99
CA THR A 149 -6.70 -8.22 -2.63
C THR A 149 -7.09 -9.36 -1.69
N GLU A 150 -6.10 -9.91 -1.01
CA GLU A 150 -6.21 -10.91 0.03
C GLU A 150 -5.52 -10.42 1.31
N VAL A 151 -5.95 -10.90 2.45
CA VAL A 151 -5.33 -10.54 3.73
C VAL A 151 -3.97 -11.21 3.85
N GLN A 152 -2.91 -10.42 3.87
CA GLN A 152 -1.55 -10.83 4.19
C GLN A 152 -1.22 -10.36 5.61
N PRO A 153 -1.24 -11.25 6.62
CA PRO A 153 -0.95 -10.84 7.99
C PRO A 153 0.52 -10.47 8.19
N PRO A 154 0.82 -9.60 9.17
CA PRO A 154 2.19 -9.35 9.59
C PRO A 154 2.87 -10.64 10.09
N ASN A 155 4.15 -10.79 9.77
CA ASN A 155 4.96 -11.97 10.11
C ASN A 155 6.05 -11.69 11.16
N THR A 156 6.14 -10.45 11.64
CA THR A 156 7.13 -10.01 12.62
C THR A 156 6.46 -9.25 13.75
N THR A 157 6.74 -9.64 14.98
CA THR A 157 6.15 -8.98 16.17
C THR A 157 7.05 -7.87 16.67
N LEU A 158 6.47 -6.68 16.83
CA LEU A 158 7.11 -5.52 17.43
C LEU A 158 6.87 -5.44 18.94
N LYS A 159 7.84 -4.83 19.62
CA LYS A 159 7.71 -4.40 21.01
C LYS A 159 7.99 -2.91 21.08
N ALA A 160 7.29 -2.21 21.98
CA ALA A 160 7.60 -0.81 22.29
C ALA A 160 9.04 -0.67 22.76
N GLY A 161 9.65 0.46 22.46
CA GLY A 161 11.04 0.77 22.84
C GLY A 161 11.86 1.34 21.70
N ASN A 162 13.14 1.55 21.97
CA ASN A 162 14.07 2.07 20.98
C ASN A 162 14.64 0.91 20.15
N VAL A 163 14.63 1.06 18.85
CA VAL A 163 15.21 0.09 17.92
C VAL A 163 16.09 0.80 16.90
N LYS A 164 17.10 0.12 16.40
CA LYS A 164 17.92 0.62 15.28
C LYS A 164 17.73 -0.28 14.09
N ILE A 165 17.17 0.25 13.01
CA ILE A 165 16.89 -0.48 11.77
C ILE A 165 17.50 0.30 10.60
N ALA A 166 18.33 -0.37 9.81
CA ALA A 166 18.95 0.23 8.62
C ALA A 166 19.65 1.58 8.88
N GLY A 167 20.27 1.73 10.04
CA GLY A 167 20.94 2.97 10.47
C GLY A 167 20.03 4.03 11.09
N ARG A 168 18.70 3.85 11.08
CA ARG A 168 17.73 4.78 11.70
C ARG A 168 17.47 4.39 13.15
N ASN A 169 17.47 5.36 14.03
CA ASN A 169 17.05 5.21 15.43
C ASN A 169 15.55 5.53 15.50
N LEU A 170 14.77 4.50 15.76
CA LEU A 170 13.32 4.61 15.84
C LEU A 170 12.87 4.36 17.28
N ARG A 171 11.96 5.18 17.77
CA ARG A 171 11.23 4.92 19.02
C ARG A 171 9.84 4.42 18.68
N LEU A 172 9.56 3.17 19.05
CA LEU A 172 8.28 2.52 18.86
C LEU A 172 7.43 2.75 20.11
N LEU A 173 6.29 3.39 19.94
CA LEU A 173 5.34 3.69 21.01
C LEU A 173 4.10 2.84 20.83
N ALA A 174 3.85 1.92 21.77
CA ALA A 174 2.61 1.16 21.80
C ALA A 174 1.56 1.99 22.54
N LEU A 175 0.48 2.30 21.85
CA LEU A 175 -0.62 3.12 22.31
C LEU A 175 -1.93 2.33 22.21
N GLU A 176 -2.97 2.85 22.87
CA GLU A 176 -4.35 2.39 22.77
C GLU A 176 -5.24 3.61 22.68
N GLY A 177 -6.27 3.58 21.83
CA GLY A 177 -7.20 4.70 21.72
C GLY A 177 -8.00 4.69 20.43
N HIS A 178 -7.36 4.63 19.28
CA HIS A 178 -8.01 4.48 17.99
C HIS A 178 -8.41 3.02 17.76
N THR A 179 -7.52 2.09 18.11
CA THR A 179 -7.77 0.65 18.20
C THR A 179 -7.24 0.10 19.52
N GLY A 180 -7.37 -1.22 19.75
CA GLY A 180 -6.75 -1.89 20.91
C GLY A 180 -5.24 -2.07 20.81
N GLY A 181 -4.60 -1.52 19.75
CA GLY A 181 -3.15 -1.61 19.56
C GLY A 181 -2.68 -0.70 18.43
N ASP A 182 -2.31 0.50 18.80
CA ASP A 182 -1.83 1.54 17.88
C ASP A 182 -0.32 1.70 18.04
N LEU A 183 0.42 1.68 16.94
CA LEU A 183 1.85 1.92 16.90
C LEU A 183 2.12 3.34 16.38
N ALA A 184 2.73 4.19 17.20
CA ALA A 184 3.35 5.40 16.70
C ALA A 184 4.87 5.17 16.58
N ILE A 185 5.46 5.69 15.51
CA ILE A 185 6.88 5.52 15.19
C ILE A 185 7.54 6.90 15.15
N TYR A 186 8.40 7.19 16.12
CA TYR A 186 9.19 8.42 16.13
C TYR A 186 10.58 8.14 15.55
N ASP A 187 10.88 8.74 14.40
CA ASP A 187 12.20 8.69 13.79
C ASP A 187 13.09 9.80 14.38
N GLU A 188 13.98 9.43 15.29
CA GLU A 188 14.88 10.37 15.99
C GLU A 188 15.86 11.08 15.05
N ASN A 189 16.14 10.51 13.87
CA ASN A 189 17.07 11.11 12.90
C ASN A 189 16.43 12.29 12.14
N SER A 190 15.12 12.23 11.89
CA SER A 190 14.40 13.27 11.14
C SER A 190 13.49 14.14 12.02
N GLY A 191 13.17 13.68 13.24
CA GLY A 191 12.18 14.30 14.11
C GLY A 191 10.73 14.09 13.67
N VAL A 192 10.49 13.15 12.73
CA VAL A 192 9.13 12.85 12.24
C VAL A 192 8.48 11.79 13.12
N LEU A 193 7.24 12.03 13.46
CA LEU A 193 6.35 11.06 14.11
C LEU A 193 5.32 10.57 13.09
N PHE A 194 5.26 9.26 12.91
CA PHE A 194 4.28 8.56 12.11
C PHE A 194 3.21 7.95 13.00
#